data_0ba60a2f6c3df35c299b62f92f610dc0
#
_entry.id   0ba60a2f6c3df35c299b62f92f610dc0
#
_cell.length_a   1.000
_cell.length_b   1.000
_cell.length_c   1.000
_cell.angle_alpha   90.00
_cell.angle_beta   90.00
_cell.angle_gamma   90.00
#
_symmetry.space_group_name_H-M   'P 1'
#
loop_
_entity.id
_entity.type
_entity.pdbx_description
1 polymer ?
#
loop_
_entity_poly.entity_id
_entity_poly.type
_entity_poly.pdbx_seq_one_letter_code
_entity_poly.pdbx_strand_id
1 'polypeptide(L)'
;MRTESGMRERILYKYRIQGLLLVCVMLWCAAALSACSGNSKKIEDETIQLSENEYMIYYLDETERALTSEIYTAANSQGEPLVLVKELWEAMKAPADSAHLSTAVRKEINIINISLRDEVLSVYFTDSYSKLAIEDEVMFRAAYVKTVTQIQGVKYVNFYINEQPLQDALGNPVGIMLASDFMDDIGSGIYRTWVELSVYYGNSNADKLVPEKITIGYGKDASVERVVIEQLIKGPGEENHIRTVPAALTLLSAVTKDGVCYVDFDSVLTDEVL
;
A
#
# COMPACT_ATOMS: atom_id res chain seq x y z
N MET A 1 -22.82 -84.59 -13.58
CA MET A 1 -21.69 -83.72 -13.31
C MET A 1 -21.58 -82.52 -14.32
N ARG A 2 -22.67 -81.78 -14.58
CA ARG A 2 -22.72 -80.71 -15.59
C ARG A 2 -23.48 -79.46 -15.12
N THR A 3 -23.86 -79.38 -13.84
CA THR A 3 -24.68 -78.23 -13.34
C THR A 3 -23.97 -77.32 -12.34
N GLU A 4 -22.83 -77.71 -11.76
CA GLU A 4 -22.09 -76.90 -10.77
C GLU A 4 -21.17 -75.87 -11.39
N SER A 5 -20.61 -76.14 -12.58
CA SER A 5 -19.68 -75.23 -13.28
C SER A 5 -20.37 -73.93 -13.72
N GLY A 6 -21.58 -74.01 -14.20
CA GLY A 6 -22.38 -72.85 -14.69
C GLY A 6 -22.84 -71.90 -13.59
N MET A 7 -23.02 -72.41 -12.37
CA MET A 7 -23.45 -71.60 -11.26
C MET A 7 -22.29 -70.75 -10.65
N ARG A 8 -21.07 -71.29 -10.63
CA ARG A 8 -19.85 -70.59 -10.18
C ARG A 8 -19.48 -69.45 -11.13
N GLU A 9 -19.58 -69.68 -12.44
CA GLU A 9 -19.29 -68.61 -13.41
C GLU A 9 -20.30 -67.45 -13.35
N ARG A 10 -21.58 -67.74 -13.14
CA ARG A 10 -22.64 -66.70 -12.98
C ARG A 10 -22.44 -65.87 -11.70
N ILE A 11 -21.99 -66.50 -10.63
CA ILE A 11 -21.70 -65.80 -9.35
C ILE A 11 -20.48 -64.93 -9.50
N LEU A 12 -19.38 -65.41 -10.11
CA LEU A 12 -18.17 -64.62 -10.37
C LEU A 12 -18.43 -63.46 -11.32
N TYR A 13 -19.27 -63.62 -12.34
CA TYR A 13 -19.66 -62.56 -13.26
C TYR A 13 -20.49 -61.49 -12.54
N LYS A 14 -21.40 -61.87 -11.65
CA LYS A 14 -22.20 -60.92 -10.87
C LYS A 14 -21.35 -60.07 -9.94
N TYR A 15 -20.34 -60.64 -9.26
CA TYR A 15 -19.43 -59.90 -8.41
C TYR A 15 -18.47 -59.02 -9.20
N ARG A 16 -18.07 -59.42 -10.41
CA ARG A 16 -17.27 -58.58 -11.32
C ARG A 16 -18.04 -57.36 -11.80
N ILE A 17 -19.31 -57.49 -12.14
CA ILE A 17 -20.15 -56.37 -12.56
C ILE A 17 -20.47 -55.45 -11.38
N GLN A 18 -20.73 -55.98 -10.18
CA GLN A 18 -20.92 -55.16 -8.98
C GLN A 18 -19.67 -54.43 -8.56
N GLY A 19 -18.48 -55.04 -8.69
CA GLY A 19 -17.19 -54.36 -8.46
C GLY A 19 -16.93 -53.23 -9.44
N LEU A 20 -17.23 -53.46 -10.74
CA LEU A 20 -17.09 -52.47 -11.77
C LEU A 20 -18.03 -51.27 -11.60
N LEU A 21 -19.29 -51.53 -11.18
CA LEU A 21 -20.28 -50.49 -10.87
C LEU A 21 -19.87 -49.67 -9.66
N LEU A 22 -19.31 -50.31 -8.59
CA LEU A 22 -18.82 -49.60 -7.41
C LEU A 22 -17.62 -48.69 -7.74
N VAL A 23 -16.71 -49.12 -8.60
CA VAL A 23 -15.57 -48.33 -9.04
C VAL A 23 -16.02 -47.15 -9.92
N CYS A 24 -17.02 -47.35 -10.79
CA CYS A 24 -17.59 -46.25 -11.59
C CYS A 24 -18.34 -45.24 -10.73
N VAL A 25 -19.05 -45.66 -9.68
CA VAL A 25 -19.72 -44.73 -8.76
C VAL A 25 -18.71 -43.95 -7.92
N MET A 26 -17.63 -44.60 -7.47
CA MET A 26 -16.54 -43.90 -6.75
C MET A 26 -15.79 -42.88 -7.65
N LEU A 27 -15.55 -43.21 -8.92
CA LEU A 27 -14.98 -42.28 -9.88
C LEU A 27 -15.92 -41.11 -10.20
N TRP A 28 -17.23 -41.35 -10.24
CA TRP A 28 -18.22 -40.27 -10.45
C TRP A 28 -18.36 -39.35 -9.23
N CYS A 29 -18.31 -39.89 -8.02
CA CYS A 29 -18.29 -39.11 -6.78
C CYS A 29 -17.01 -38.27 -6.67
N ALA A 30 -15.86 -38.80 -7.09
CA ALA A 30 -14.61 -38.03 -7.12
C ALA A 30 -14.66 -36.85 -8.12
N ALA A 31 -15.35 -37.03 -9.27
CA ALA A 31 -15.55 -35.97 -10.25
C ALA A 31 -16.56 -34.89 -9.77
N ALA A 32 -17.56 -35.31 -8.96
CA ALA A 32 -18.56 -34.38 -8.42
C ALA A 32 -18.01 -33.52 -7.26
N LEU A 33 -17.00 -33.99 -6.52
CA LEU A 33 -16.34 -33.22 -5.47
C LEU A 33 -15.37 -32.14 -6.04
N SER A 34 -14.97 -32.27 -7.31
CA SER A 34 -14.16 -31.24 -7.98
C SER A 34 -14.97 -30.07 -8.54
N ALA A 35 -16.32 -30.15 -8.55
CA ALA A 35 -17.20 -29.15 -9.12
C ALA A 35 -17.75 -28.15 -8.08
N CYS A 36 -17.44 -28.32 -6.79
CA CYS A 36 -17.78 -27.36 -5.72
C CYS A 36 -16.56 -26.61 -5.19
N SER A 37 -15.52 -26.43 -6.01
CA SER A 37 -14.58 -25.32 -5.83
C SER A 37 -15.34 -24.07 -6.30
N GLY A 38 -16.03 -23.42 -5.36
CA GLY A 38 -16.52 -22.07 -5.57
C GLY A 38 -15.35 -21.26 -6.10
N ASN A 39 -15.56 -20.66 -7.26
CA ASN A 39 -14.66 -19.72 -7.87
C ASN A 39 -14.61 -18.47 -6.95
N SER A 40 -13.96 -18.59 -5.79
CA SER A 40 -13.30 -17.47 -5.18
C SER A 40 -12.30 -17.03 -6.26
N LYS A 41 -12.65 -16.04 -7.06
CA LYS A 41 -11.63 -15.22 -7.70
C LYS A 41 -10.72 -14.78 -6.55
N LYS A 42 -9.62 -15.52 -6.33
CA LYS A 42 -8.42 -14.90 -5.81
C LYS A 42 -8.22 -13.71 -6.73
N ILE A 43 -8.51 -12.53 -6.24
CA ILE A 43 -7.89 -11.33 -6.76
C ILE A 43 -6.42 -11.61 -6.44
N GLU A 44 -5.71 -12.17 -7.41
CA GLU A 44 -4.26 -12.21 -7.37
C GLU A 44 -3.90 -10.74 -7.28
N ASP A 45 -3.37 -10.39 -6.14
CA ASP A 45 -2.67 -9.15 -5.90
C ASP A 45 -1.61 -9.08 -7.00
N GLU A 46 -1.89 -8.37 -8.10
CA GLU A 46 -0.89 -8.06 -9.11
C GLU A 46 0.08 -7.08 -8.45
N THR A 47 0.90 -7.62 -7.58
CA THR A 47 2.08 -6.92 -7.09
C THR A 47 2.94 -6.71 -8.32
N ILE A 48 2.96 -5.50 -8.85
CA ILE A 48 3.90 -5.13 -9.90
C ILE A 48 5.29 -5.36 -9.33
N GLN A 49 5.94 -6.43 -9.79
CA GLN A 49 7.33 -6.68 -9.48
C GLN A 49 8.15 -5.82 -10.43
N LEU A 50 8.64 -4.69 -9.94
CA LEU A 50 9.59 -3.89 -10.67
C LEU A 50 10.88 -4.68 -10.87
N SER A 51 11.45 -4.59 -12.07
CA SER A 51 12.80 -5.06 -12.35
C SER A 51 13.82 -4.18 -11.63
N GLU A 52 15.06 -4.63 -11.47
CA GLU A 52 16.12 -3.88 -10.75
C GLU A 52 16.41 -2.48 -11.32
N ASN A 53 16.03 -2.23 -12.58
CA ASN A 53 16.22 -0.96 -13.27
C ASN A 53 14.91 -0.18 -13.49
N GLU A 54 13.81 -0.60 -12.90
CA GLU A 54 12.52 0.06 -13.01
C GLU A 54 12.21 0.84 -11.74
N TYR A 55 11.74 2.07 -11.91
CA TYR A 55 11.39 2.99 -10.84
C TYR A 55 10.04 3.63 -11.11
N MET A 56 9.30 3.94 -10.05
CA MET A 56 8.06 4.69 -10.17
C MET A 56 8.36 6.19 -10.19
N ILE A 57 7.97 6.86 -11.26
CA ILE A 57 7.94 8.33 -11.31
C ILE A 57 6.55 8.79 -10.91
N TYR A 58 6.47 9.69 -9.93
CA TYR A 58 5.20 10.19 -9.42
C TYR A 58 4.81 11.50 -10.11
N TYR A 59 3.60 11.51 -10.64
CA TYR A 59 2.94 12.61 -11.34
C TYR A 59 1.68 13.03 -10.61
N LEU A 60 1.16 14.19 -10.96
CA LEU A 60 -0.16 14.66 -10.53
C LEU A 60 -1.24 14.03 -11.40
N ASP A 61 -2.36 13.64 -10.80
CA ASP A 61 -3.57 13.21 -11.50
C ASP A 61 -4.28 14.37 -12.20
N GLU A 62 -5.39 14.10 -12.90
CA GLU A 62 -6.21 15.11 -13.57
C GLU A 62 -6.71 16.23 -12.65
N THR A 63 -6.84 15.96 -11.34
CA THR A 63 -7.32 16.94 -10.35
C THR A 63 -6.21 17.78 -9.76
N GLU A 64 -4.96 17.44 -10.02
CA GLU A 64 -3.74 17.99 -9.41
C GLU A 64 -3.72 17.90 -7.86
N ARG A 65 -4.51 16.98 -7.30
CA ARG A 65 -4.67 16.79 -5.84
C ARG A 65 -4.19 15.44 -5.33
N ALA A 66 -3.90 14.52 -6.23
CA ALA A 66 -3.38 13.21 -5.90
C ALA A 66 -2.18 12.86 -6.75
N LEU A 67 -1.32 11.98 -6.21
CA LEU A 67 -0.21 11.43 -6.95
C LEU A 67 -0.59 10.08 -7.55
N THR A 68 -0.19 9.88 -8.78
CA THR A 68 -0.16 8.58 -9.45
C THR A 68 1.23 8.35 -10.02
N SER A 69 1.53 7.15 -10.48
CA SER A 69 2.88 6.84 -10.91
C SER A 69 2.89 6.08 -12.22
N GLU A 70 3.96 6.26 -12.98
CA GLU A 70 4.30 5.47 -14.16
C GLU A 70 5.66 4.79 -13.96
N ILE A 71 5.83 3.65 -14.61
CA ILE A 71 7.09 2.90 -14.56
C ILE A 71 8.09 3.55 -15.51
N TYR A 72 9.25 3.87 -14.98
CA TYR A 72 10.40 4.38 -15.72
C TYR A 72 11.54 3.38 -15.67
N THR A 73 12.11 3.03 -16.83
CA THR A 73 13.26 2.16 -16.93
C THR A 73 14.53 3.01 -16.96
N ALA A 74 15.31 2.96 -15.88
CA ALA A 74 16.54 3.74 -15.75
C ALA A 74 17.69 3.15 -16.57
N ALA A 75 18.45 4.02 -17.21
CA ALA A 75 19.65 3.64 -17.97
C ALA A 75 20.85 3.36 -17.04
N ASN A 76 20.90 4.01 -15.86
CA ASN A 76 22.04 3.98 -14.93
C ASN A 76 21.72 3.26 -13.60
N SER A 77 20.86 2.27 -13.60
CA SER A 77 20.42 1.57 -12.39
C SER A 77 21.54 0.91 -11.58
N GLN A 78 22.66 0.56 -12.23
CA GLN A 78 23.85 -0.03 -11.59
C GLN A 78 24.90 1.02 -11.19
N GLY A 79 24.59 2.33 -11.35
CA GLY A 79 25.49 3.42 -11.06
C GLY A 79 25.47 3.88 -9.59
N GLU A 80 26.24 4.93 -9.29
CA GLU A 80 26.20 5.56 -7.98
C GLU A 80 24.81 6.18 -7.73
N PRO A 81 24.27 6.13 -6.50
CA PRO A 81 22.93 6.61 -6.17
C PRO A 81 22.67 8.06 -6.65
N LEU A 82 23.64 8.97 -6.54
CA LEU A 82 23.49 10.35 -6.99
C LEU A 82 23.36 10.50 -8.52
N VAL A 83 23.89 9.57 -9.29
CA VAL A 83 23.71 9.54 -10.75
C VAL A 83 22.27 9.19 -11.07
N LEU A 84 21.74 8.18 -10.38
CA LEU A 84 20.35 7.75 -10.54
C LEU A 84 19.37 8.82 -10.04
N VAL A 85 19.65 9.49 -8.90
CA VAL A 85 18.84 10.64 -8.43
C VAL A 85 18.72 11.71 -9.51
N LYS A 86 19.82 12.04 -10.21
CA LYS A 86 19.79 13.01 -11.30
C LYS A 86 18.98 12.52 -12.50
N GLU A 87 19.10 11.24 -12.84
CA GLU A 87 18.34 10.65 -13.94
C GLU A 87 16.83 10.67 -13.64
N LEU A 88 16.40 10.23 -12.44
CA LEU A 88 15.01 10.26 -12.05
C LEU A 88 14.48 11.71 -11.93
N TRP A 89 15.31 12.67 -11.50
CA TRP A 89 14.97 14.09 -11.52
C TRP A 89 14.63 14.59 -12.94
N GLU A 90 15.45 14.22 -13.95
CA GLU A 90 15.14 14.57 -15.34
C GLU A 90 13.87 13.89 -15.83
N ALA A 91 13.65 12.62 -15.45
CA ALA A 91 12.41 11.91 -15.77
C ALA A 91 11.18 12.60 -15.16
N MET A 92 11.25 13.05 -13.90
CA MET A 92 10.13 13.77 -13.24
C MET A 92 9.77 15.08 -13.95
N LYS A 93 10.71 15.73 -14.62
CA LYS A 93 10.46 16.96 -15.39
C LYS A 93 9.83 16.70 -16.75
N ALA A 94 9.99 15.49 -17.27
CA ALA A 94 9.42 15.10 -18.55
C ALA A 94 7.88 14.97 -18.44
N PRO A 95 7.16 15.19 -19.54
CA PRO A 95 5.74 14.84 -19.59
C PRO A 95 5.55 13.35 -19.29
N ALA A 96 4.46 13.00 -18.58
CA ALA A 96 4.03 11.63 -18.42
C ALA A 96 3.64 11.02 -19.77
N ASP A 97 3.71 9.69 -19.89
CA ASP A 97 3.24 8.97 -21.07
C ASP A 97 1.71 9.07 -21.19
N SER A 98 1.01 9.08 -20.07
CA SER A 98 -0.44 9.25 -20.00
C SER A 98 -0.82 10.72 -20.08
N ALA A 99 -1.57 11.09 -21.11
CA ALA A 99 -1.92 12.49 -21.42
C ALA A 99 -2.78 13.20 -20.35
N HIS A 100 -3.35 12.45 -19.40
CA HIS A 100 -4.15 12.96 -18.28
C HIS A 100 -3.33 13.20 -17.01
N LEU A 101 -2.03 12.96 -17.06
CA LEU A 101 -1.13 13.20 -15.94
C LEU A 101 -0.26 14.43 -16.20
N SER A 102 0.08 15.12 -15.13
CA SER A 102 0.95 16.28 -15.21
C SER A 102 2.14 16.16 -14.24
N THR A 103 3.27 16.78 -14.60
CA THR A 103 4.43 16.80 -13.70
C THR A 103 4.16 17.65 -12.46
N ALA A 104 4.59 17.14 -11.30
CA ALA A 104 4.63 17.91 -10.06
C ALA A 104 5.74 18.96 -10.04
N VAL A 105 6.66 18.93 -11.02
CA VAL A 105 7.80 19.85 -11.08
C VAL A 105 7.37 21.16 -11.74
N ARG A 106 7.19 22.19 -10.92
CA ARG A 106 6.89 23.55 -11.42
C ARG A 106 8.18 24.29 -11.83
N LYS A 107 8.04 25.31 -12.68
CA LYS A 107 9.18 26.10 -13.22
C LYS A 107 10.03 26.81 -12.15
N GLU A 108 9.46 27.05 -10.98
CA GLU A 108 10.10 27.65 -9.82
C GLU A 108 11.07 26.69 -9.13
N ILE A 109 10.95 25.37 -9.40
CA ILE A 109 11.73 24.33 -8.72
C ILE A 109 13.05 24.11 -9.46
N ASN A 110 14.11 24.64 -8.90
CA ASN A 110 15.46 24.52 -9.44
C ASN A 110 16.40 23.97 -8.38
N ILE A 111 16.92 22.77 -8.61
CA ILE A 111 17.93 22.13 -7.76
C ILE A 111 19.29 22.73 -8.08
N ILE A 112 19.98 23.26 -7.07
CA ILE A 112 21.33 23.81 -7.18
C ILE A 112 22.37 22.72 -6.90
N ASN A 113 22.11 21.90 -5.89
CA ASN A 113 23.03 20.86 -5.43
C ASN A 113 22.27 19.70 -4.79
N ILE A 114 22.88 18.53 -4.81
CA ILE A 114 22.45 17.35 -4.06
C ILE A 114 23.66 16.72 -3.38
N SER A 115 23.45 16.17 -2.19
CA SER A 115 24.47 15.38 -1.51
C SER A 115 23.81 14.20 -0.78
N LEU A 116 24.50 13.06 -0.73
CA LEU A 116 24.03 11.86 -0.05
C LEU A 116 25.05 11.48 1.04
N ARG A 117 24.57 11.38 2.28
CA ARG A 117 25.37 10.94 3.43
C ARG A 117 24.48 10.17 4.39
N ASP A 118 24.95 9.00 4.83
CA ASP A 118 24.25 8.16 5.81
C ASP A 118 22.78 7.91 5.44
N GLU A 119 22.54 7.55 4.16
CA GLU A 119 21.23 7.32 3.55
C GLU A 119 20.30 8.56 3.48
N VAL A 120 20.79 9.75 3.86
CA VAL A 120 20.06 11.01 3.78
C VAL A 120 20.46 11.77 2.52
N LEU A 121 19.51 11.93 1.60
CA LEU A 121 19.65 12.78 0.43
C LEU A 121 19.29 14.22 0.81
N SER A 122 20.27 15.12 0.80
CA SER A 122 20.06 16.56 0.98
C SER A 122 19.94 17.22 -0.39
N VAL A 123 18.84 17.93 -0.60
CA VAL A 123 18.51 18.61 -1.87
C VAL A 123 18.44 20.12 -1.62
N TYR A 124 19.20 20.88 -2.40
CA TYR A 124 19.34 22.32 -2.24
C TYR A 124 18.66 23.03 -3.41
N PHE A 125 17.71 23.90 -3.11
CA PHE A 125 16.95 24.67 -4.08
C PHE A 125 17.33 26.14 -4.09
N THR A 126 17.02 26.83 -5.20
CA THR A 126 17.07 28.27 -5.30
C THR A 126 15.93 28.93 -4.51
N ASP A 127 16.03 30.24 -4.25
CA ASP A 127 14.97 31.07 -3.65
C ASP A 127 13.62 30.96 -4.35
N SER A 128 13.61 30.62 -5.63
CA SER A 128 12.37 30.50 -6.39
C SER A 128 11.43 29.44 -5.83
N TYR A 129 11.97 28.44 -5.12
CA TYR A 129 11.16 27.43 -4.43
C TYR A 129 10.18 28.03 -3.42
N SER A 130 10.59 29.09 -2.70
CA SER A 130 9.71 29.79 -1.74
C SER A 130 8.52 30.53 -2.37
N LYS A 131 8.46 30.58 -3.70
CA LYS A 131 7.35 31.23 -4.43
C LYS A 131 6.28 30.23 -4.86
N LEU A 132 6.46 28.95 -4.60
CA LEU A 132 5.46 27.92 -4.87
C LEU A 132 4.20 28.18 -4.04
N ALA A 133 3.04 27.88 -4.63
CA ALA A 133 1.83 27.71 -3.85
C ALA A 133 2.00 26.55 -2.87
N ILE A 134 1.36 26.62 -1.72
CA ILE A 134 1.49 25.60 -0.67
C ILE A 134 1.12 24.21 -1.20
N GLU A 135 0.05 24.15 -1.98
CA GLU A 135 -0.44 22.91 -2.60
C GLU A 135 0.60 22.31 -3.55
N ASP A 136 1.17 23.13 -4.44
CA ASP A 136 2.21 22.71 -5.39
C ASP A 136 3.47 22.23 -4.66
N GLU A 137 3.85 22.92 -3.57
CA GLU A 137 5.01 22.58 -2.76
C GLU A 137 4.83 21.19 -2.11
N VAL A 138 3.70 20.96 -1.46
CA VAL A 138 3.39 19.69 -0.80
C VAL A 138 3.36 18.54 -1.80
N MET A 139 2.70 18.73 -2.95
CA MET A 139 2.59 17.71 -3.99
C MET A 139 3.96 17.40 -4.62
N PHE A 140 4.75 18.42 -4.92
CA PHE A 140 6.10 18.20 -5.42
C PHE A 140 6.98 17.46 -4.42
N ARG A 141 6.95 17.87 -3.15
CA ARG A 141 7.73 17.26 -2.08
C ARG A 141 7.39 15.78 -1.93
N ALA A 142 6.10 15.44 -1.94
CA ALA A 142 5.62 14.07 -1.90
C ALA A 142 6.09 13.27 -3.13
N ALA A 143 5.90 13.81 -4.34
CA ALA A 143 6.33 13.16 -5.58
C ALA A 143 7.84 12.90 -5.61
N TYR A 144 8.62 13.90 -5.23
CA TYR A 144 10.08 13.78 -5.23
C TYR A 144 10.58 12.74 -4.23
N VAL A 145 10.12 12.83 -2.97
CA VAL A 145 10.53 11.90 -1.91
C VAL A 145 10.16 10.47 -2.28
N LYS A 146 8.92 10.22 -2.72
CA LYS A 146 8.48 8.88 -3.16
C LYS A 146 9.27 8.34 -4.35
N THR A 147 9.69 9.21 -5.26
CA THR A 147 10.51 8.81 -6.41
C THR A 147 11.92 8.41 -5.98
N VAL A 148 12.62 9.26 -5.22
CA VAL A 148 14.06 9.06 -4.97
C VAL A 148 14.35 8.06 -3.86
N THR A 149 13.44 7.84 -2.93
CA THR A 149 13.62 6.85 -1.84
C THR A 149 13.50 5.39 -2.31
N GLN A 150 13.14 5.15 -3.57
CA GLN A 150 13.23 3.83 -4.20
C GLN A 150 14.69 3.44 -4.52
N ILE A 151 15.59 4.41 -4.57
CA ILE A 151 17.00 4.20 -4.91
C ILE A 151 17.70 3.55 -3.72
N GLN A 152 18.38 2.44 -3.96
CA GLN A 152 19.18 1.79 -2.93
C GLN A 152 20.23 2.76 -2.36
N GLY A 153 20.25 2.93 -1.03
CA GLY A 153 21.13 3.86 -0.31
C GLY A 153 20.51 5.24 -0.11
N VAL A 154 19.29 5.52 -0.61
CA VAL A 154 18.51 6.72 -0.30
C VAL A 154 17.28 6.33 0.51
N LYS A 155 17.30 6.57 1.80
CA LYS A 155 16.19 6.24 2.69
C LYS A 155 15.42 7.48 3.13
N TYR A 156 16.15 8.57 3.31
CA TYR A 156 15.65 9.83 3.84
C TYR A 156 15.95 10.97 2.88
N VAL A 157 15.10 11.98 2.87
CA VAL A 157 15.29 13.19 2.07
C VAL A 157 15.16 14.42 2.97
N ASN A 158 16.04 15.41 2.77
CA ASN A 158 15.96 16.68 3.45
C ASN A 158 16.09 17.83 2.43
N PHE A 159 15.25 18.86 2.55
CA PHE A 159 15.20 19.99 1.64
C PHE A 159 15.79 21.24 2.28
N TYR A 160 16.54 21.99 1.46
CA TYR A 160 17.16 23.24 1.83
C TYR A 160 16.88 24.31 0.77
N ILE A 161 16.59 25.52 1.22
CA ILE A 161 16.49 26.71 0.36
C ILE A 161 17.62 27.64 0.78
N ASN A 162 18.54 27.98 -0.13
CA ASN A 162 19.71 28.76 0.18
C ASN A 162 20.45 28.31 1.45
N GLU A 163 20.71 27.00 1.54
CA GLU A 163 21.41 26.36 2.67
C GLU A 163 20.64 26.39 4.01
N GLN A 164 19.44 26.97 4.05
CA GLN A 164 18.56 26.90 5.24
C GLN A 164 17.59 25.74 5.09
N PRO A 165 17.31 24.98 6.17
CA PRO A 165 16.30 23.93 6.14
C PRO A 165 14.95 24.47 5.68
N LEU A 166 14.25 23.70 4.84
CA LEU A 166 12.88 24.01 4.44
C LEU A 166 12.01 24.15 5.69
N GLN A 167 11.20 25.21 5.74
CA GLN A 167 10.27 25.48 6.85
C GLN A 167 8.83 25.28 6.38
N ASP A 168 7.98 24.85 7.30
CA ASP A 168 6.53 24.78 7.14
C ASP A 168 5.89 26.18 7.21
N ALA A 169 4.57 26.26 7.03
CA ALA A 169 3.82 27.51 7.11
C ALA A 169 3.87 28.22 8.48
N LEU A 170 4.29 27.50 9.54
CA LEU A 170 4.46 28.02 10.89
C LEU A 170 5.89 28.45 11.19
N GLY A 171 6.81 28.23 10.24
CA GLY A 171 8.24 28.54 10.39
C GLY A 171 9.04 27.44 11.08
N ASN A 172 8.48 26.25 11.30
CA ASN A 172 9.23 25.12 11.83
C ASN A 172 9.97 24.40 10.71
N PRO A 173 11.19 23.87 10.98
CA PRO A 173 11.87 23.01 9.99
C PRO A 173 11.01 21.78 9.66
N VAL A 174 10.82 21.52 8.36
CA VAL A 174 10.14 20.30 7.88
C VAL A 174 10.93 19.05 8.27
N GLY A 175 12.27 19.15 8.24
CA GLY A 175 13.17 18.08 8.67
C GLY A 175 13.33 16.96 7.64
N ILE A 176 13.69 15.79 8.13
CA ILE A 176 13.95 14.59 7.36
C ILE A 176 12.63 13.92 7.00
N MET A 177 12.47 13.55 5.73
CA MET A 177 11.26 12.97 5.16
C MET A 177 11.51 11.56 4.64
N LEU A 178 10.49 10.72 4.76
CA LEU A 178 10.41 9.37 4.18
C LEU A 178 9.23 9.29 3.21
N ALA A 179 9.24 8.27 2.35
CA ALA A 179 8.08 8.00 1.48
C ALA A 179 6.78 7.80 2.28
N SER A 180 6.86 7.15 3.45
CA SER A 180 5.73 6.89 4.33
C SER A 180 5.11 8.13 4.99
N ASP A 181 5.80 9.27 5.00
CA ASP A 181 5.25 10.53 5.53
C ASP A 181 4.18 11.12 4.59
N PHE A 182 4.15 10.64 3.35
CA PHE A 182 3.19 11.06 2.34
C PHE A 182 2.19 9.93 2.09
N MET A 183 0.98 10.10 2.59
CA MET A 183 -0.09 9.13 2.33
C MET A 183 -0.28 8.98 0.83
N ASP A 184 -0.32 7.73 0.37
CA ASP A 184 -0.78 7.43 -0.98
C ASP A 184 -2.27 7.75 -1.01
N ASP A 185 -2.62 8.86 -1.65
CA ASP A 185 -4.03 9.15 -1.85
C ASP A 185 -4.65 8.06 -2.73
N ILE A 186 -5.96 7.90 -2.57
CA ILE A 186 -6.80 6.78 -3.05
C ILE A 186 -6.64 6.45 -4.57
N GLY A 187 -5.81 7.18 -5.29
CA GLY A 187 -5.61 7.07 -6.75
C GLY A 187 -4.47 6.20 -7.25
N SER A 188 -3.43 5.93 -6.48
CA SER A 188 -2.28 5.15 -6.94
C SER A 188 -2.55 3.64 -6.80
N GLY A 189 -3.34 3.08 -7.73
CA GLY A 189 -3.79 1.68 -7.72
C GLY A 189 -2.71 0.61 -7.86
N ILE A 190 -1.43 0.96 -7.81
CA ILE A 190 -0.35 0.05 -8.20
C ILE A 190 0.31 -0.68 -7.01
N TYR A 191 0.17 -0.17 -5.76
CA TYR A 191 0.78 -0.80 -4.58
C TYR A 191 -0.17 -0.88 -3.38
N ARG A 192 -1.46 -1.13 -3.60
CA ARG A 192 -2.41 -1.29 -2.50
C ARG A 192 -2.69 -2.75 -2.23
N THR A 193 -2.36 -3.19 -1.03
CA THR A 193 -2.99 -4.37 -0.45
C THR A 193 -4.38 -3.97 0.01
N TRP A 194 -5.40 -4.52 -0.64
CA TRP A 194 -6.78 -4.34 -0.20
C TRP A 194 -7.10 -5.37 0.87
N VAL A 195 -7.63 -4.91 1.97
CA VAL A 195 -8.04 -5.78 3.07
C VAL A 195 -9.48 -5.46 3.48
N GLU A 196 -10.29 -6.49 3.66
CA GLU A 196 -11.57 -6.37 4.34
C GLU A 196 -11.34 -6.53 5.84
N LEU A 197 -11.62 -5.47 6.59
CA LEU A 197 -11.46 -5.41 8.04
C LEU A 197 -12.82 -5.35 8.72
N SER A 198 -12.93 -5.99 9.89
CA SER A 198 -14.02 -5.76 10.81
C SER A 198 -13.53 -4.88 11.96
N VAL A 199 -13.87 -3.60 11.91
CA VAL A 199 -13.51 -2.63 12.94
C VAL A 199 -14.68 -2.48 13.90
N TYR A 200 -14.41 -2.50 15.20
CA TYR A 200 -15.45 -2.52 16.22
C TYR A 200 -15.62 -1.14 16.85
N TYR A 201 -16.84 -0.63 16.81
CA TYR A 201 -17.25 0.64 17.42
C TYR A 201 -18.31 0.40 18.50
N GLY A 202 -18.58 1.39 19.33
CA GLY A 202 -19.70 1.34 20.26
C GLY A 202 -21.03 1.40 19.52
N ASN A 203 -22.06 0.72 20.02
CA ASN A 203 -23.42 0.97 19.56
C ASN A 203 -23.95 2.30 20.15
N SER A 204 -25.11 2.76 19.71
CA SER A 204 -25.76 4.01 20.15
C SER A 204 -25.96 4.11 21.67
N ASN A 205 -26.04 3.00 22.38
CA ASN A 205 -26.23 2.94 23.83
C ASN A 205 -24.90 2.85 24.61
N ALA A 206 -23.77 2.73 23.94
CA ALA A 206 -22.43 2.52 24.51
C ALA A 206 -22.30 1.26 25.41
N ASP A 207 -23.14 0.26 25.23
CA ASP A 207 -23.17 -0.97 26.04
C ASP A 207 -22.59 -2.18 25.32
N LYS A 208 -22.36 -2.10 24.01
CA LYS A 208 -21.81 -3.17 23.16
C LYS A 208 -20.91 -2.64 22.08
N LEU A 209 -19.96 -3.49 21.66
CA LEU A 209 -19.21 -3.30 20.44
C LEU A 209 -19.94 -3.92 19.27
N VAL A 210 -20.02 -3.19 18.16
CA VAL A 210 -20.62 -3.59 16.89
C VAL A 210 -19.58 -3.49 15.78
N PRO A 211 -19.50 -4.48 14.89
CA PRO A 211 -18.52 -4.47 13.81
C PRO A 211 -19.01 -3.65 12.63
N GLU A 212 -18.13 -2.84 12.06
CA GLU A 212 -18.26 -2.32 10.71
C GLU A 212 -17.28 -3.03 9.79
N LYS A 213 -17.78 -3.52 8.65
CA LYS A 213 -16.94 -4.07 7.60
C LYS A 213 -16.49 -2.95 6.68
N ILE A 214 -15.19 -2.77 6.59
CA ILE A 214 -14.57 -1.79 5.70
C ILE A 214 -13.59 -2.48 4.77
N THR A 215 -13.58 -2.07 3.51
CA THR A 215 -12.52 -2.44 2.57
C THR A 215 -11.60 -1.25 2.44
N ILE A 216 -10.34 -1.41 2.82
CA ILE A 216 -9.36 -0.35 2.80
C ILE A 216 -8.09 -0.81 2.09
N GLY A 217 -7.55 0.07 1.23
CA GLY A 217 -6.27 -0.14 0.60
C GLY A 217 -5.17 0.55 1.39
N TYR A 218 -4.05 -0.13 1.62
CA TYR A 218 -2.87 0.45 2.25
C TYR A 218 -1.60 0.11 1.47
N GLY A 219 -0.63 1.03 1.54
CA GLY A 219 0.65 0.88 0.85
C GLY A 219 1.53 -0.19 1.48
N LYS A 220 2.56 -0.59 0.76
CA LYS A 220 3.50 -1.65 1.15
C LYS A 220 4.26 -1.34 2.46
N ASP A 221 4.38 -0.04 2.77
CA ASP A 221 5.12 0.46 3.93
C ASP A 221 4.25 0.64 5.18
N ALA A 222 2.94 0.45 5.06
CA ALA A 222 2.00 0.49 6.17
C ALA A 222 1.67 -0.93 6.63
N SER A 223 1.69 -1.17 7.94
CA SER A 223 1.19 -2.42 8.50
C SER A 223 -0.34 -2.40 8.60
N VAL A 224 -0.97 -3.56 8.53
CA VAL A 224 -2.42 -3.67 8.71
C VAL A 224 -2.87 -3.16 10.08
N GLU A 225 -2.03 -3.33 11.10
CA GLU A 225 -2.28 -2.83 12.46
C GLU A 225 -2.35 -1.31 12.48
N ARG A 226 -1.42 -0.63 11.79
CA ARG A 226 -1.46 0.83 11.64
C ARG A 226 -2.78 1.28 11.04
N VAL A 227 -3.18 0.64 9.95
CA VAL A 227 -4.43 0.95 9.24
C VAL A 227 -5.67 0.78 10.13
N VAL A 228 -5.70 -0.28 10.94
CA VAL A 228 -6.79 -0.52 11.92
C VAL A 228 -6.85 0.60 12.96
N ILE A 229 -5.71 1.00 13.52
CA ILE A 229 -5.66 2.07 14.53
C ILE A 229 -6.07 3.42 13.93
N GLU A 230 -5.58 3.76 12.73
CA GLU A 230 -5.98 4.99 12.03
C GLU A 230 -7.49 5.01 11.73
N GLN A 231 -8.07 3.86 11.38
CA GLN A 231 -9.51 3.75 11.15
C GLN A 231 -10.31 3.90 12.45
N LEU A 232 -9.83 3.39 13.58
CA LEU A 232 -10.44 3.61 14.90
C LEU A 232 -10.41 5.09 15.30
N ILE A 233 -9.29 5.78 15.04
CA ILE A 233 -9.14 7.23 15.28
C ILE A 233 -10.08 8.04 14.35
N LYS A 234 -10.20 7.64 13.08
CA LYS A 234 -11.13 8.25 12.12
C LYS A 234 -12.58 8.14 12.59
N GLY A 235 -12.92 7.03 13.25
CA GLY A 235 -14.25 6.75 13.79
C GLY A 235 -15.18 6.03 12.82
N PRO A 236 -16.44 5.75 13.29
CA PRO A 236 -17.41 4.96 12.54
C PRO A 236 -17.93 5.70 11.32
N GLY A 237 -18.33 4.94 10.30
CA GLY A 237 -19.06 5.40 9.13
C GLY A 237 -20.58 5.37 9.29
N GLU A 238 -21.09 4.53 10.20
CA GLU A 238 -22.52 4.37 10.46
C GLU A 238 -23.02 5.37 11.53
N GLU A 239 -24.11 6.05 11.26
CA GLU A 239 -24.68 7.08 12.17
C GLU A 239 -25.07 6.54 13.57
N ASN A 240 -25.33 5.23 13.67
CA ASN A 240 -25.75 4.60 14.92
C ASN A 240 -24.57 4.11 15.77
N HIS A 241 -23.37 4.30 15.31
CA HIS A 241 -22.16 3.85 16.00
C HIS A 241 -21.43 5.04 16.63
N ILE A 242 -20.77 4.77 17.73
CA ILE A 242 -20.00 5.79 18.46
C ILE A 242 -18.52 5.41 18.51
N ARG A 243 -17.68 6.42 18.57
CA ARG A 243 -16.23 6.25 18.66
C ARG A 243 -15.84 5.46 19.91
N THR A 244 -14.86 4.59 19.74
CA THR A 244 -14.20 3.87 20.84
C THR A 244 -12.79 4.41 21.12
N VAL A 245 -12.29 5.28 20.22
CA VAL A 245 -10.97 5.91 20.33
C VAL A 245 -11.14 7.41 20.08
N PRO A 246 -10.51 8.28 20.90
CA PRO A 246 -10.59 9.73 20.75
C PRO A 246 -10.08 10.21 19.39
N ALA A 247 -10.79 11.15 18.77
CA ALA A 247 -10.40 11.72 17.48
C ALA A 247 -9.18 12.64 17.55
N ALA A 248 -8.81 13.08 18.76
CA ALA A 248 -7.70 14.01 18.98
C ALA A 248 -6.33 13.30 19.03
N LEU A 249 -6.31 11.96 19.01
CA LEU A 249 -5.06 11.20 19.04
C LEU A 249 -4.40 11.21 17.67
N THR A 250 -3.09 11.41 17.66
CA THR A 250 -2.25 11.20 16.46
C THR A 250 -1.40 9.95 16.66
N LEU A 251 -1.49 9.02 15.72
CA LEU A 251 -0.71 7.79 15.74
C LEU A 251 0.74 8.08 15.33
N LEU A 252 1.69 7.88 16.24
CA LEU A 252 3.11 7.99 15.96
C LEU A 252 3.67 6.70 15.37
N SER A 253 3.39 5.56 16.01
CA SER A 253 3.81 4.25 15.52
C SER A 253 2.84 3.13 15.88
N ALA A 254 2.81 2.07 15.05
CA ALA A 254 2.17 0.80 15.34
C ALA A 254 3.10 -0.32 14.85
N VAL A 255 3.65 -1.11 15.76
CA VAL A 255 4.62 -2.15 15.46
C VAL A 255 4.22 -3.45 16.14
N THR A 256 4.10 -4.53 15.37
CA THR A 256 3.81 -5.86 15.92
C THR A 256 5.10 -6.65 16.11
N LYS A 257 5.32 -7.12 17.33
CA LYS A 257 6.44 -7.97 17.69
C LYS A 257 5.97 -9.09 18.61
N ASP A 258 6.34 -10.31 18.28
CA ASP A 258 6.02 -11.52 19.08
C ASP A 258 4.50 -11.67 19.37
N GLY A 259 3.65 -11.26 18.41
CA GLY A 259 2.18 -11.31 18.53
C GLY A 259 1.57 -10.18 19.38
N VAL A 260 2.36 -9.20 19.78
CA VAL A 260 1.93 -8.00 20.52
C VAL A 260 2.07 -6.78 19.62
N CYS A 261 0.99 -6.00 19.48
CA CYS A 261 1.00 -4.74 18.78
C CYS A 261 1.31 -3.61 19.78
N TYR A 262 2.43 -2.94 19.57
CA TYR A 262 2.84 -1.76 20.33
C TYR A 262 2.38 -0.53 19.56
N VAL A 263 1.56 0.30 20.21
CA VAL A 263 0.97 1.49 19.60
C VAL A 263 1.44 2.71 20.39
N ASP A 264 1.96 3.72 19.69
CA ASP A 264 2.46 4.95 20.27
C ASP A 264 1.67 6.15 19.73
N PHE A 265 1.24 7.04 20.62
CA PHE A 265 0.46 8.24 20.32
C PHE A 265 1.19 9.50 20.78
N ASP A 266 0.89 10.63 20.15
CA ASP A 266 1.48 11.95 20.47
C ASP A 266 1.00 12.53 21.81
N SER A 267 -0.09 12.03 22.36
CA SER A 267 -0.69 12.51 23.59
C SER A 267 -1.00 11.38 24.55
N VAL A 268 -0.97 11.71 25.85
CA VAL A 268 -1.29 10.75 26.90
C VAL A 268 -2.79 10.52 26.94
N LEU A 269 -3.19 9.25 26.89
CA LEU A 269 -4.55 8.83 27.21
C LEU A 269 -4.78 9.11 28.71
N THR A 270 -5.41 10.22 29.03
CA THR A 270 -5.81 10.56 30.39
C THR A 270 -7.25 10.14 30.66
N ASP A 271 -7.62 9.96 31.93
CA ASP A 271 -8.98 9.58 32.34
C ASP A 271 -10.08 10.58 31.90
N GLU A 272 -9.69 11.76 31.40
CA GLU A 272 -10.61 12.76 30.85
C GLU A 272 -10.97 12.49 29.36
N VAL A 273 -10.33 11.50 28.75
CA VAL A 273 -10.47 11.19 27.31
C VAL A 273 -11.26 9.88 27.11
N LEU A 274 -11.54 9.16 28.16
CA LEU A 274 -12.40 7.99 28.22
C LEU A 274 -13.73 8.38 28.87
#